data_2d35b4a42869f8a863b211c5308ffdb3
#
_entry.id   2d35b4a42869f8a863b211c5308ffdb3
#
_cell.length_a   1.000
_cell.length_b   1.000
_cell.length_c   1.000
_cell.angle_alpha   90.00
_cell.angle_beta   90.00
_cell.angle_gamma   90.00
#
_symmetry.space_group_name_H-M   'P 1'
#
loop_
_entity.id
_entity.type
_entity.pdbx_description
1 polymer ?
#
loop_
_entity_poly.entity_id
_entity_poly.type
_entity_poly.pdbx_seq_one_letter_code
_entity_poly.pdbx_strand_id
1 'polypeptide(L)'
;HLHPRNHFSNKYLEKLDYIANSPEKLSFYENPEHWDTIPNLHLLNHSQNTSKQNTSLKQWLSHSSNNYTPSMLLVSDENIEFSRFQEFYNERRNALKQRLLNRVFLTTKIDSSPSTMDTDEEILTD
;
A
#
# COMPACT_ATOMS: atom_id res chain seq x y z
N HIS A 1 4.47 1.69 -7.49
CA HIS A 1 3.35 0.78 -7.17
C HIS A 1 3.88 -0.55 -6.65
N LEU A 2 3.33 -1.03 -5.55
CA LEU A 2 3.68 -2.35 -5.01
C LEU A 2 3.16 -3.46 -5.92
N HIS A 3 1.87 -3.50 -6.18
CA HIS A 3 1.33 -4.28 -7.29
C HIS A 3 1.43 -3.41 -8.55
N PRO A 4 2.07 -3.90 -9.62
CA PRO A 4 2.40 -3.07 -10.77
C PRO A 4 1.18 -2.50 -11.49
N ARG A 5 1.29 -1.27 -11.94
CA ARG A 5 0.22 -0.55 -12.64
C ARG A 5 -0.33 -1.33 -13.83
N ASN A 6 0.55 -1.95 -14.63
CA ASN A 6 0.13 -2.66 -15.83
C ASN A 6 -0.71 -3.91 -15.54
N HIS A 7 -0.68 -4.43 -14.32
CA HIS A 7 -1.51 -5.56 -13.91
C HIS A 7 -2.97 -5.16 -13.71
N PHE A 8 -3.27 -3.87 -13.62
CA PHE A 8 -4.63 -3.37 -13.43
C PHE A 8 -5.29 -2.91 -14.72
N SER A 9 -4.64 -3.11 -15.86
CA SER A 9 -5.26 -2.84 -17.15
C SER A 9 -6.34 -3.88 -17.46
N ASN A 10 -7.36 -3.46 -18.21
CA ASN A 10 -8.42 -4.38 -18.60
C ASN A 10 -7.88 -5.58 -19.35
N LYS A 11 -6.89 -5.36 -20.20
CA LYS A 11 -6.26 -6.43 -20.98
C LYS A 11 -5.62 -7.49 -20.08
N TYR A 12 -4.99 -7.08 -19.00
CA TYR A 12 -4.39 -8.01 -18.05
C TYR A 12 -5.43 -8.70 -17.19
N LEU A 13 -6.39 -7.93 -16.67
CA LEU A 13 -7.44 -8.44 -15.78
C LEU A 13 -8.35 -9.45 -16.45
N GLU A 14 -8.67 -9.24 -17.73
CA GLU A 14 -9.53 -10.16 -18.49
C GLU A 14 -8.93 -11.56 -18.64
N LYS A 15 -7.62 -11.70 -18.52
CA LYS A 15 -6.94 -12.99 -18.61
C LYS A 15 -7.01 -13.80 -17.32
N LEU A 16 -7.44 -13.19 -16.23
CA LEU A 16 -7.49 -13.82 -14.91
C LEU A 16 -8.93 -14.26 -14.63
N ASP A 17 -9.17 -15.59 -14.65
CA ASP A 17 -10.51 -16.14 -14.51
C ASP A 17 -11.18 -15.71 -13.20
N TYR A 18 -10.43 -15.66 -12.11
CA TYR A 18 -10.98 -15.29 -10.81
C TYR A 18 -11.42 -13.82 -10.74
N ILE A 19 -10.97 -12.99 -11.68
CA ILE A 19 -11.40 -11.60 -11.81
C ILE A 19 -12.46 -11.46 -12.89
N ALA A 20 -12.21 -12.05 -14.06
CA ALA A 20 -13.10 -11.93 -15.22
C ALA A 20 -14.50 -12.50 -14.92
N ASN A 21 -14.57 -13.54 -14.07
CA ASN A 21 -15.83 -14.17 -13.70
C ASN A 21 -16.53 -13.48 -12.52
N SER A 22 -15.97 -12.41 -11.97
CA SER A 22 -16.57 -11.68 -10.85
C SER A 22 -16.63 -10.20 -11.18
N PRO A 23 -17.82 -9.68 -11.53
CA PRO A 23 -17.96 -8.23 -11.81
C PRO A 23 -17.54 -7.34 -10.65
N GLU A 24 -17.75 -7.80 -9.42
CA GLU A 24 -17.37 -7.06 -8.23
C GLU A 24 -15.84 -6.94 -8.10
N LYS A 25 -15.13 -8.04 -8.32
CA LYS A 25 -13.65 -8.03 -8.29
C LYS A 25 -13.10 -7.21 -9.43
N LEU A 26 -13.63 -7.35 -10.62
CA LEU A 26 -13.18 -6.58 -11.77
C LEU A 26 -13.34 -5.07 -11.50
N SER A 27 -14.49 -4.67 -10.98
CA SER A 27 -14.75 -3.28 -10.64
C SER A 27 -13.76 -2.76 -9.60
N PHE A 28 -13.44 -3.54 -8.58
CA PHE A 28 -12.47 -3.16 -7.56
C PHE A 28 -11.07 -3.01 -8.14
N TYR A 29 -10.62 -3.98 -8.94
CA TYR A 29 -9.26 -4.02 -9.46
C TYR A 29 -9.00 -2.94 -10.52
N GLU A 30 -9.98 -2.64 -11.36
CA GLU A 30 -9.80 -1.62 -12.41
C GLU A 30 -9.89 -0.19 -11.91
N ASN A 31 -10.39 0.02 -10.70
CA ASN A 31 -10.61 1.35 -10.14
C ASN A 31 -9.28 1.96 -9.67
N PRO A 32 -8.82 3.06 -10.30
CA PRO A 32 -7.57 3.69 -9.89
C PRO A 32 -7.59 4.26 -8.47
N GLU A 33 -8.76 4.49 -7.89
CA GLU A 33 -8.86 4.87 -6.48
C GLU A 33 -8.33 3.78 -5.55
N HIS A 34 -8.24 2.53 -6.02
CA HIS A 34 -7.68 1.44 -5.25
C HIS A 34 -6.21 1.20 -5.60
N TRP A 35 -5.86 1.04 -6.89
CA TRP A 35 -4.50 0.66 -7.24
C TRP A 35 -3.54 1.84 -7.39
N ASP A 36 -4.05 3.06 -7.61
CA ASP A 36 -3.23 4.25 -7.80
C ASP A 36 -3.31 5.20 -6.60
N THR A 37 -3.38 4.64 -5.41
CA THR A 37 -3.44 5.38 -4.15
C THR A 37 -2.47 4.81 -3.14
N ILE A 38 -2.30 5.52 -2.02
CA ILE A 38 -1.29 5.22 -1.00
C ILE A 38 -1.23 3.75 -0.58
N PRO A 39 -2.34 3.02 -0.38
CA PRO A 39 -2.24 1.61 -0.01
C PRO A 39 -1.48 0.72 -1.00
N ASN A 40 -1.38 1.10 -2.26
CA ASN A 40 -0.59 0.37 -3.25
C ASN A 40 0.72 1.08 -3.62
N LEU A 41 1.11 2.09 -2.87
CA LEU A 41 2.32 2.86 -3.14
C LEU A 41 3.32 2.67 -2.01
N HIS A 42 4.60 2.69 -2.36
CA HIS A 42 5.68 2.66 -1.39
C HIS A 42 6.88 3.41 -1.95
N LEU A 43 7.56 4.15 -1.09
CA LEU A 43 8.72 4.92 -1.49
C LEU A 43 9.93 3.98 -1.59
N LEU A 44 10.41 3.75 -2.79
CA LEU A 44 11.59 2.96 -3.07
C LEU A 44 12.71 3.85 -3.59
N ASN A 45 13.98 3.47 -3.33
CA ASN A 45 15.08 4.16 -3.95
C ASN A 45 15.13 3.82 -5.46
N HIS A 46 15.95 4.55 -6.22
CA HIS A 46 16.02 4.38 -7.68
C HIS A 46 16.37 2.94 -8.08
N SER A 47 17.35 2.35 -7.41
CA SER A 47 17.79 0.99 -7.69
C SER A 47 16.69 -0.04 -7.44
N GLN A 48 16.00 0.07 -6.31
CA GLN A 48 14.89 -0.80 -5.95
C GLN A 48 13.73 -0.65 -6.93
N ASN A 49 13.40 0.56 -7.29
CA ASN A 49 12.32 0.85 -8.23
C ASN A 49 12.62 0.29 -9.62
N THR A 50 13.87 0.43 -10.08
CA THR A 50 14.31 -0.10 -11.36
C THR A 50 14.25 -1.63 -11.39
N SER A 51 14.69 -2.29 -10.33
CA SER A 51 14.66 -3.75 -10.25
C SER A 51 13.25 -4.30 -10.15
N LYS A 52 12.35 -3.56 -9.50
CA LYS A 52 10.98 -3.98 -9.34
C LYS A 52 10.16 -3.82 -10.62
N GLN A 53 10.15 -2.64 -11.20
CA GLN A 53 9.39 -2.31 -12.42
C GLN A 53 8.02 -3.00 -12.47
N ASN A 54 7.79 -3.83 -13.49
CA ASN A 54 6.52 -4.54 -13.70
C ASN A 54 6.51 -5.94 -13.08
N THR A 55 7.48 -6.25 -12.24
CA THR A 55 7.52 -7.53 -11.52
C THR A 55 6.40 -7.58 -10.49
N SER A 56 5.72 -8.71 -10.39
CA SER A 56 4.68 -8.87 -9.36
C SER A 56 5.28 -8.70 -7.97
N LEU A 57 4.46 -8.23 -7.03
CA LEU A 57 4.91 -8.02 -5.66
C LEU A 57 5.47 -9.30 -5.05
N LYS A 58 4.79 -10.42 -5.26
CA LYS A 58 5.24 -11.72 -4.73
C LYS A 58 6.60 -12.12 -5.28
N GLN A 59 6.80 -11.99 -6.59
CA GLN A 59 8.08 -12.32 -7.22
C GLN A 59 9.19 -11.39 -6.74
N TRP A 60 8.90 -10.10 -6.63
CA TRP A 60 9.87 -9.13 -6.18
C TRP A 60 10.32 -9.40 -4.73
N LEU A 61 9.37 -9.72 -3.84
CA LEU A 61 9.68 -10.06 -2.45
C LEU A 61 10.44 -11.37 -2.30
N SER A 62 10.30 -12.29 -3.26
CA SER A 62 11.02 -13.57 -3.23
C SER A 62 12.45 -13.48 -3.75
N HIS A 63 12.87 -12.35 -4.32
CA HIS A 63 14.20 -12.16 -4.85
C HIS A 63 15.23 -12.16 -3.74
N SER A 64 16.32 -12.92 -3.90
CA SER A 64 17.35 -13.07 -2.87
C SER A 64 18.07 -11.78 -2.52
N SER A 65 18.13 -10.82 -3.45
CA SER A 65 18.75 -9.52 -3.25
C SER A 65 17.81 -8.51 -2.57
N ASN A 66 16.55 -8.88 -2.34
CA ASN A 66 15.54 -8.01 -1.79
C ASN A 66 15.51 -8.16 -0.27
N ASN A 67 15.69 -7.05 0.44
CA ASN A 67 15.69 -7.04 1.90
C ASN A 67 14.32 -6.72 2.51
N TYR A 68 13.30 -6.51 1.66
CA TYR A 68 11.94 -6.24 2.14
C TYR A 68 11.22 -7.51 2.54
N THR A 69 10.47 -7.42 3.62
CA THR A 69 9.54 -8.46 4.05
C THR A 69 8.11 -7.91 3.98
N PRO A 70 7.09 -8.76 3.89
CA PRO A 70 5.72 -8.28 3.90
C PRO A 70 5.39 -7.41 5.11
N SER A 71 5.90 -7.76 6.29
CA SER A 71 5.65 -6.96 7.50
C SER A 71 6.23 -5.55 7.42
N MET A 72 7.35 -5.36 6.73
CA MET A 72 7.92 -4.03 6.48
C MET A 72 7.03 -3.20 5.57
N LEU A 73 6.23 -3.85 4.74
CA LEU A 73 5.25 -3.21 3.87
C LEU A 73 3.85 -3.16 4.50
N LEU A 74 3.72 -3.50 5.78
CA LEU A 74 2.46 -3.46 6.53
C LEU A 74 1.39 -4.38 5.94
N VAL A 75 1.79 -5.55 5.53
CA VAL A 75 0.89 -6.55 4.95
C VAL A 75 1.28 -7.95 5.43
N SER A 76 0.29 -8.83 5.55
CA SER A 76 0.50 -10.24 5.90
C SER A 76 1.02 -11.03 4.70
N ASP A 77 1.78 -12.09 4.96
CA ASP A 77 2.31 -12.97 3.91
C ASP A 77 1.20 -13.51 3.00
N GLU A 78 0.04 -13.81 3.57
CA GLU A 78 -1.10 -14.38 2.84
C GLU A 78 -1.74 -13.38 1.87
N ASN A 79 -1.51 -12.07 2.04
CA ASN A 79 -2.18 -11.03 1.27
C ASN A 79 -1.27 -10.37 0.23
N ILE A 80 -0.09 -10.91 -0.05
CA ILE A 80 0.83 -10.32 -1.02
C ILE A 80 0.53 -10.70 -2.47
N GLU A 81 -0.23 -11.77 -2.70
CA GLU A 81 -0.57 -12.20 -4.06
C GLU A 81 -1.56 -11.24 -4.73
N PHE A 82 -1.46 -11.11 -6.05
CA PHE A 82 -2.36 -10.25 -6.81
C PHE A 82 -3.83 -10.67 -6.66
N SER A 83 -4.07 -11.97 -6.51
CA SER A 83 -5.42 -12.50 -6.26
C SER A 83 -6.01 -12.02 -4.94
N ARG A 84 -5.17 -11.52 -4.03
CA ARG A 84 -5.57 -10.99 -2.73
C ARG A 84 -5.44 -9.48 -2.66
N PHE A 85 -5.47 -8.80 -3.79
CA PHE A 85 -5.26 -7.35 -3.83
C PHE A 85 -6.28 -6.58 -2.98
N GLN A 86 -7.52 -7.00 -2.95
CA GLN A 86 -8.54 -6.33 -2.14
C GLN A 86 -8.20 -6.42 -0.65
N GLU A 87 -7.80 -7.59 -0.18
CA GLU A 87 -7.35 -7.81 1.20
C GLU A 87 -6.06 -7.06 1.49
N PHE A 88 -5.12 -7.07 0.54
CA PHE A 88 -3.89 -6.29 0.60
C PHE A 88 -4.19 -4.80 0.77
N TYR A 89 -5.07 -4.26 -0.06
CA TYR A 89 -5.47 -2.86 -0.02
C TYR A 89 -6.08 -2.50 1.33
N ASN A 90 -7.02 -3.29 1.81
CA ASN A 90 -7.70 -3.04 3.08
C ASN A 90 -6.75 -3.14 4.27
N GLU A 91 -5.87 -4.13 4.28
CA GLU A 91 -4.91 -4.33 5.34
C GLU A 91 -3.93 -3.16 5.42
N ARG A 92 -3.34 -2.76 4.29
CA ARG A 92 -2.42 -1.64 4.25
C ARG A 92 -3.11 -0.32 4.59
N ARG A 93 -4.31 -0.10 4.07
CA ARG A 93 -5.09 1.10 4.36
C ARG A 93 -5.34 1.23 5.86
N ASN A 94 -5.74 0.16 6.51
CA ASN A 94 -5.98 0.16 7.95
C ASN A 94 -4.69 0.36 8.75
N ALA A 95 -3.60 -0.28 8.37
CA ALA A 95 -2.32 -0.15 9.05
C ALA A 95 -1.76 1.27 8.93
N LEU A 96 -1.84 1.86 7.75
CA LEU A 96 -1.41 3.24 7.51
C LEU A 96 -2.28 4.24 8.29
N LYS A 97 -3.58 4.00 8.32
CA LYS A 97 -4.51 4.81 9.09
C LYS A 97 -4.20 4.74 10.59
N GLN A 98 -3.93 3.56 11.12
CA GLN A 98 -3.57 3.38 12.52
C GLN A 98 -2.26 4.09 12.86
N ARG A 99 -1.27 4.02 12.00
CA ARG A 99 -0.02 4.77 12.19
C ARG A 99 -0.26 6.26 12.26
N LEU A 100 -1.09 6.78 11.36
CA LEU A 100 -1.41 8.20 11.34
C LEU A 100 -2.15 8.62 12.62
N LEU A 101 -3.13 7.83 13.05
CA LEU A 101 -3.89 8.09 14.28
C LEU A 101 -3.00 8.05 15.51
N ASN A 102 -2.09 7.08 15.59
CA ASN A 102 -1.15 6.96 16.70
C ASN A 102 -0.21 8.17 16.75
N ARG A 103 0.26 8.63 15.61
CA ARG A 103 1.10 9.81 15.50
C ARG A 103 0.37 11.06 15.96
N VAL A 104 -0.86 11.25 15.52
CA VAL A 104 -1.71 12.37 15.92
C VAL A 104 -1.99 12.32 17.42
N PHE A 105 -2.30 11.14 17.95
CA PHE A 105 -2.56 10.97 19.38
C PHE A 105 -1.33 11.32 20.23
N LEU A 106 -0.16 10.83 19.87
CA LEU A 106 1.09 11.13 20.58
C LEU A 106 1.39 12.63 20.54
N THR A 107 1.17 13.26 19.42
CA THR A 107 1.41 14.68 19.24
C THR A 107 0.41 15.51 20.04
N THR A 108 -0.83 15.10 20.11
CA THR A 108 -1.86 15.73 20.94
C THR A 108 -1.51 15.64 22.42
N LYS A 109 -0.94 14.53 22.87
CA LYS A 109 -0.43 14.37 24.24
C LYS A 109 0.70 15.34 24.56
N ILE A 110 1.61 15.53 23.61
CA ILE A 110 2.72 16.48 23.75
C ILE A 110 2.18 17.91 23.82
N ASP A 111 1.19 18.23 22.99
CA ASP A 111 0.59 19.56 22.91
C ASP A 111 -0.23 19.92 24.16
N SER A 112 -0.62 18.95 24.97
CA SER A 112 -1.30 19.21 26.22
C SER A 112 -0.37 19.81 27.30
N SER A 113 0.95 19.88 27.05
CA SER A 113 1.87 20.55 27.95
C SER A 113 1.77 22.09 27.79
N PRO A 114 1.95 22.85 28.88
CA PRO A 114 1.67 24.29 28.87
C PRO A 114 2.52 25.15 27.92
N SER A 115 3.61 24.63 27.40
CA SER A 115 4.56 25.40 26.60
C SER A 115 4.47 25.16 25.11
N THR A 116 3.46 24.44 24.62
CA THR A 116 3.46 23.91 23.25
C THR A 116 2.27 24.34 22.42
N MET A 117 1.73 25.49 22.64
CA MET A 117 0.50 25.92 21.95
C MET A 117 0.67 26.14 20.46
N ASP A 118 1.89 26.40 20.00
CA ASP A 118 2.17 26.70 18.58
C ASP A 118 2.48 25.46 17.75
N THR A 119 2.52 24.29 18.35
CA THR A 119 2.92 23.07 17.64
C THR A 119 1.78 22.40 16.88
N ASP A 120 0.55 22.81 17.07
CA ASP A 120 -0.61 22.23 16.38
C ASP A 120 -0.50 22.36 14.85
N GLU A 121 -0.01 23.50 14.37
CA GLU A 121 0.14 23.73 12.94
C GLU A 121 1.19 22.82 12.32
N GLU A 122 2.28 22.57 13.02
CA GLU A 122 3.32 21.66 12.52
C GLU A 122 2.82 20.23 12.39
N ILE A 123 1.96 19.82 13.31
CA ILE A 123 1.39 18.47 13.31
C ILE A 123 0.47 18.28 12.13
N LEU A 124 -0.31 19.29 11.77
CA LEU A 124 -1.26 19.22 10.65
C LEU A 124 -0.58 19.24 9.29
N THR A 125 0.64 19.74 9.20
CA THR A 125 1.38 19.83 7.95
C THR A 125 2.29 18.64 7.69
N ASP A 126 2.55 17.85 8.69
CA ASP A 126 3.31 16.62 8.54
C ASP A 126 2.44 15.49 8.05
#